data_681a83d30bcd68b74553562f2a57bcd9
#
_entry.id   681a83d30bcd68b74553562f2a57bcd9
#
_cell.length_a   1.000
_cell.length_b   1.000
_cell.length_c   1.000
_cell.angle_alpha   90.00
_cell.angle_beta   90.00
_cell.angle_gamma   90.00
#
_symmetry.space_group_name_H-M   'P 1'
#
loop_
_entity.id
_entity.type
_entity.pdbx_description
1 polymer ?
#
loop_
_entity_poly.entity_id
_entity_poly.type
_entity_poly.pdbx_seq_one_letter_code
_entity_poly.pdbx_strand_id
1 'polypeptide(L)'
;MSVASFPSAAFRAARPTITRQVRCSSAGGPPTNPAGAARDYKVALVTGGNTGIGFITAQSLAKKGYYVVLGCRNKEKAEAARDRINAAVPGNRGVEVATFDLADLASVQAWASRARDFGLPLDVLVNNAGVMACPELKTKDGFEYQLGVNHMGHFLLTNMLLPLLTNPERPSRIVNVSSAAHMFGHMNFDDLQSTQNYDAWRAYGQSKLANVLFTYELAKRLPPGSNTAVNSLHPGVVNTELGRYLLPEKPAWWQLPLLNGLKAFTLSPEQGAATSIYLASSPEVEGVSGKYFDKCKPIVSSKESYDPKVAAKLWNSSAELVEGALGGAAVKDLMTV
;
A
#
# COMPACT_ATOMS: atom_id res chain seq x y z
N MET A 1 -42.28 19.21 69.32
CA MET A 1 -40.85 18.85 69.26
C MET A 1 -40.62 18.14 67.97
N SER A 2 -40.13 18.90 66.99
CA SER A 2 -39.98 18.43 65.61
C SER A 2 -38.51 18.13 65.36
N VAL A 3 -38.22 16.89 64.89
CA VAL A 3 -36.84 16.46 64.53
C VAL A 3 -36.75 16.54 63.01
N ALA A 4 -35.89 17.44 62.56
CA ALA A 4 -35.61 17.67 61.15
C ALA A 4 -34.68 16.58 60.60
N SER A 5 -35.09 15.89 59.51
CA SER A 5 -34.27 14.95 58.75
C SER A 5 -33.49 15.69 57.67
N PHE A 6 -32.18 15.51 57.58
CA PHE A 6 -31.31 15.97 56.51
C PHE A 6 -31.26 14.94 55.38
N PRO A 7 -31.26 15.37 54.09
CA PRO A 7 -31.09 14.44 52.98
C PRO A 7 -29.59 14.11 52.75
N SER A 8 -29.30 12.83 52.61
CA SER A 8 -28.01 12.27 52.26
C SER A 8 -27.71 12.58 50.78
N ALA A 9 -26.71 13.41 50.50
CA ALA A 9 -26.15 13.65 49.18
C ALA A 9 -25.19 12.51 48.80
N ALA A 10 -25.63 11.66 47.85
CA ALA A 10 -24.78 10.63 47.29
C ALA A 10 -23.71 11.26 46.38
N PHE A 11 -22.48 11.26 46.85
CA PHE A 11 -21.30 11.59 46.04
C PHE A 11 -21.09 10.46 45.00
N ARG A 12 -21.47 10.73 43.74
CA ARG A 12 -21.08 9.91 42.60
C ARG A 12 -19.60 10.22 42.27
N ALA A 13 -18.71 9.36 42.68
CA ALA A 13 -17.31 9.41 42.29
C ALA A 13 -17.20 9.22 40.79
N ALA A 14 -16.73 10.25 40.08
CA ALA A 14 -16.36 10.17 38.68
C ALA A 14 -15.17 9.19 38.53
N ARG A 15 -15.36 8.13 37.76
CA ARG A 15 -14.26 7.23 37.39
C ARG A 15 -13.26 7.99 36.51
N PRO A 16 -11.96 7.99 36.82
CA PRO A 16 -10.99 8.60 35.94
C PRO A 16 -10.93 7.82 34.63
N THR A 17 -11.19 8.49 33.52
CA THR A 17 -10.93 7.99 32.17
C THR A 17 -9.42 7.87 32.02
N ILE A 18 -8.90 6.66 32.14
CA ILE A 18 -7.48 6.38 31.87
C ILE A 18 -7.28 6.48 30.38
N THR A 19 -6.94 7.66 29.90
CA THR A 19 -6.38 7.87 28.56
C THR A 19 -4.96 7.29 28.58
N ARG A 20 -4.84 6.02 28.24
CA ARG A 20 -3.55 5.35 28.13
C ARG A 20 -2.88 5.88 26.86
N GLN A 21 -2.09 6.96 27.00
CA GLN A 21 -1.17 7.40 25.97
C GLN A 21 -0.20 6.25 25.68
N VAL A 22 -0.28 5.68 24.49
CA VAL A 22 0.74 4.78 23.94
C VAL A 22 1.99 5.67 23.78
N ARG A 23 2.95 5.50 24.67
CA ARG A 23 4.26 6.16 24.53
C ARG A 23 4.95 5.51 23.35
N CYS A 24 5.08 6.25 22.25
CA CYS A 24 6.03 5.93 21.21
C CYS A 24 7.43 5.96 21.83
N SER A 25 8.12 4.83 21.83
CA SER A 25 9.53 4.81 22.19
C SER A 25 10.29 5.55 21.09
N SER A 26 11.25 6.40 21.46
CA SER A 26 12.09 7.21 20.58
C SER A 26 13.03 6.41 19.67
N ALA A 27 12.86 5.11 19.59
CA ALA A 27 13.60 4.17 18.73
C ALA A 27 12.65 3.53 17.71
N GLY A 28 12.00 4.31 16.85
CA GLY A 28 11.38 3.96 15.56
C GLY A 28 10.96 2.48 15.32
N GLY A 29 10.31 1.82 16.27
CA GLY A 29 9.77 0.48 16.11
C GLY A 29 8.25 0.51 15.97
N PRO A 30 7.64 -0.44 15.24
CA PRO A 30 6.20 -0.52 15.08
C PRO A 30 5.50 -0.68 16.43
N PRO A 31 4.21 -0.27 16.55
CA PRO A 31 3.47 -0.32 17.79
C PRO A 31 3.41 -1.75 18.31
N THR A 32 3.98 -2.00 19.49
CA THR A 32 3.87 -3.29 20.15
C THR A 32 2.48 -3.43 20.77
N ASN A 33 1.71 -4.41 20.33
CA ASN A 33 0.55 -4.86 21.08
C ASN A 33 1.05 -5.90 22.10
N PRO A 34 0.84 -5.72 23.41
CA PRO A 34 1.07 -6.82 24.34
C PRO A 34 0.20 -8.01 23.90
N ALA A 35 0.83 -9.17 23.70
CA ALA A 35 0.20 -10.37 23.20
C ALA A 35 -1.15 -10.61 23.91
N GLY A 36 -2.25 -10.63 23.17
CA GLY A 36 -3.57 -11.00 23.66
C GLY A 36 -4.53 -9.85 24.05
N ALA A 37 -4.17 -8.58 24.00
CA ALA A 37 -5.12 -7.50 24.25
C ALA A 37 -6.00 -7.23 23.00
N ALA A 38 -7.32 -7.34 23.13
CA ALA A 38 -8.25 -6.91 22.10
C ALA A 38 -8.04 -5.41 21.82
N ARG A 39 -7.74 -5.05 20.56
CA ARG A 39 -7.61 -3.65 20.15
C ARG A 39 -8.89 -3.19 19.49
N ASP A 40 -9.23 -1.93 19.71
CA ASP A 40 -10.43 -1.27 19.20
C ASP A 40 -10.21 -0.52 17.89
N TYR A 41 -9.05 -0.75 17.23
CA TYR A 41 -8.68 -0.09 15.96
C TYR A 41 -8.01 -1.07 14.98
N LYS A 42 -8.08 -0.74 13.70
CA LYS A 42 -7.41 -1.43 12.60
C LYS A 42 -6.08 -0.75 12.27
N VAL A 43 -5.13 -1.52 11.74
CA VAL A 43 -3.82 -1.03 11.30
C VAL A 43 -3.71 -1.12 9.78
N ALA A 44 -3.26 -0.03 9.17
CA ALA A 44 -3.07 0.05 7.73
C ALA A 44 -1.63 0.45 7.39
N LEU A 45 -0.97 -0.31 6.51
CA LEU A 45 0.30 0.06 5.88
C LEU A 45 0.01 0.62 4.49
N VAL A 46 0.52 1.83 4.19
CA VAL A 46 0.38 2.47 2.88
C VAL A 46 1.77 2.76 2.32
N THR A 47 2.17 2.08 1.24
CA THR A 47 3.44 2.38 0.56
C THR A 47 3.33 3.68 -0.24
N GLY A 48 4.39 4.52 -0.20
CA GLY A 48 4.35 5.85 -0.81
C GLY A 48 3.35 6.80 -0.15
N GLY A 49 3.06 6.61 1.14
CA GLY A 49 2.10 7.39 1.91
C GLY A 49 2.50 8.85 2.20
N ASN A 50 3.64 9.29 1.71
CA ASN A 50 4.15 10.64 1.98
C ASN A 50 3.70 11.71 0.97
N THR A 51 3.13 11.31 -0.18
CA THR A 51 2.71 12.26 -1.23
C THR A 51 1.53 11.72 -2.06
N GLY A 52 0.85 12.62 -2.78
CA GLY A 52 -0.18 12.30 -3.75
C GLY A 52 -1.32 11.40 -3.22
N ILE A 53 -1.69 10.41 -4.02
CA ILE A 53 -2.77 9.46 -3.71
C ILE A 53 -2.51 8.70 -2.41
N GLY A 54 -1.26 8.27 -2.18
CA GLY A 54 -0.87 7.54 -0.96
C GLY A 54 -1.07 8.38 0.29
N PHE A 55 -0.71 9.66 0.26
CA PHE A 55 -0.90 10.59 1.38
C PHE A 55 -2.39 10.78 1.70
N ILE A 56 -3.23 11.01 0.68
CA ILE A 56 -4.68 11.18 0.86
C ILE A 56 -5.32 9.89 1.37
N THR A 57 -4.88 8.73 0.86
CA THR A 57 -5.34 7.43 1.34
C THR A 57 -4.99 7.24 2.82
N ALA A 58 -3.74 7.50 3.20
CA ALA A 58 -3.26 7.41 4.59
C ALA A 58 -4.03 8.37 5.52
N GLN A 59 -4.19 9.63 5.13
CA GLN A 59 -4.94 10.62 5.90
C GLN A 59 -6.41 10.23 6.07
N SER A 60 -7.05 9.68 5.02
CA SER A 60 -8.44 9.25 5.07
C SER A 60 -8.62 8.02 5.97
N LEU A 61 -7.67 7.08 5.96
CA LEU A 61 -7.68 5.94 6.88
C LEU A 61 -7.48 6.40 8.34
N ALA A 62 -6.58 7.36 8.60
CA ALA A 62 -6.43 7.97 9.93
C ALA A 62 -7.73 8.64 10.41
N LYS A 63 -8.44 9.38 9.53
CA LYS A 63 -9.77 9.97 9.83
C LYS A 63 -10.82 8.90 10.17
N LYS A 64 -10.71 7.70 9.59
CA LYS A 64 -11.60 6.56 9.85
C LYS A 64 -11.19 5.76 11.11
N GLY A 65 -10.22 6.22 11.88
CA GLY A 65 -9.78 5.60 13.12
C GLY A 65 -8.80 4.45 12.96
N TYR A 66 -8.13 4.34 11.80
CA TYR A 66 -7.01 3.41 11.63
C TYR A 66 -5.73 3.96 12.28
N TYR A 67 -4.93 3.07 12.84
CA TYR A 67 -3.51 3.33 13.04
C TYR A 67 -2.81 3.18 11.69
N VAL A 68 -2.07 4.19 11.24
CA VAL A 68 -1.52 4.23 9.88
C VAL A 68 0.00 4.14 9.90
N VAL A 69 0.56 3.25 9.09
CA VAL A 69 2.00 3.13 8.87
C VAL A 69 2.31 3.63 7.46
N LEU A 70 3.17 4.64 7.36
CA LEU A 70 3.63 5.22 6.09
C LEU A 70 4.89 4.50 5.63
N GLY A 71 4.78 3.59 4.64
CA GLY A 71 5.91 2.89 4.04
C GLY A 71 6.60 3.76 2.99
N CYS A 72 7.78 4.33 3.29
CA CYS A 72 8.43 5.31 2.42
C CYS A 72 9.95 5.15 2.44
N ARG A 73 10.62 5.48 1.32
CA ARG A 73 12.09 5.43 1.25
C ARG A 73 12.78 6.66 1.87
N ASN A 74 12.16 7.83 1.80
CA ASN A 74 12.71 9.07 2.36
C ASN A 74 12.05 9.35 3.71
N LYS A 75 12.83 9.22 4.77
CA LYS A 75 12.38 9.34 6.15
C LYS A 75 11.87 10.75 6.47
N GLU A 76 12.60 11.77 6.07
CA GLU A 76 12.28 13.18 6.37
C GLU A 76 10.95 13.60 5.72
N LYS A 77 10.73 13.21 4.45
CA LYS A 77 9.46 13.46 3.75
C LYS A 77 8.30 12.68 4.37
N ALA A 78 8.55 11.49 4.87
CA ALA A 78 7.54 10.67 5.54
C ALA A 78 7.18 11.23 6.93
N GLU A 79 8.16 11.71 7.69
CA GLU A 79 7.94 12.39 8.97
C GLU A 79 7.15 13.67 8.79
N ALA A 80 7.48 14.48 7.80
CA ALA A 80 6.71 15.69 7.47
C ALA A 80 5.26 15.35 7.06
N ALA A 81 5.05 14.24 6.33
CA ALA A 81 3.70 13.77 5.99
C ALA A 81 2.93 13.27 7.22
N ARG A 82 3.58 12.53 8.11
CA ARG A 82 3.02 12.12 9.41
C ARG A 82 2.53 13.34 10.20
N ASP A 83 3.37 14.34 10.32
CA ASP A 83 3.05 15.54 11.10
C ASP A 83 1.87 16.32 10.49
N ARG A 84 1.81 16.39 9.16
CA ARG A 84 0.65 16.96 8.44
C ARG A 84 -0.64 16.17 8.67
N ILE A 85 -0.57 14.83 8.70
CA ILE A 85 -1.74 14.00 8.99
C ILE A 85 -2.17 14.21 10.45
N ASN A 86 -1.25 14.22 11.39
CA ASN A 86 -1.54 14.45 12.81
C ASN A 86 -2.18 15.82 13.06
N ALA A 87 -1.71 16.86 12.39
CA ALA A 87 -2.30 18.20 12.47
C ALA A 87 -3.70 18.26 11.85
N ALA A 88 -3.93 17.56 10.74
CA ALA A 88 -5.22 17.56 10.02
C ALA A 88 -6.27 16.62 10.65
N VAL A 89 -5.85 15.67 11.48
CA VAL A 89 -6.72 14.65 12.13
C VAL A 89 -6.36 14.60 13.62
N PRO A 90 -6.72 15.61 14.41
CA PRO A 90 -6.49 15.60 15.87
C PRO A 90 -7.17 14.40 16.51
N GLY A 91 -6.47 13.74 17.43
CA GLY A 91 -7.01 12.58 18.14
C GLY A 91 -7.05 11.27 17.29
N ASN A 92 -6.36 11.22 16.14
CA ASN A 92 -6.20 9.96 15.40
C ASN A 92 -5.52 8.88 16.27
N ARG A 93 -5.61 7.62 15.84
CA ARG A 93 -5.05 6.46 16.58
C ARG A 93 -3.52 6.38 16.56
N GLY A 94 -2.87 7.16 15.71
CA GLY A 94 -1.44 7.24 15.51
C GLY A 94 -1.06 7.09 14.04
N VAL A 95 0.02 7.80 13.68
CA VAL A 95 0.66 7.67 12.37
C VAL A 95 2.14 7.43 12.60
N GLU A 96 2.68 6.39 12.00
CA GLU A 96 4.07 5.99 12.13
C GLU A 96 4.76 5.94 10.77
N VAL A 97 6.08 6.06 10.77
CA VAL A 97 6.92 6.00 9.57
C VAL A 97 7.68 4.68 9.54
N ALA A 98 7.49 3.93 8.46
CA ALA A 98 8.26 2.75 8.09
C ALA A 98 9.22 3.11 6.96
N THR A 99 10.52 3.09 7.23
CA THR A 99 11.53 3.44 6.21
C THR A 99 12.04 2.19 5.53
N PHE A 100 11.74 2.05 4.23
CA PHE A 100 12.29 1.04 3.33
C PHE A 100 12.16 1.50 1.87
N ASP A 101 13.03 0.98 0.99
CA ASP A 101 13.03 1.29 -0.43
C ASP A 101 12.59 0.06 -1.25
N LEU A 102 11.52 0.20 -2.04
CA LEU A 102 11.05 -0.85 -2.95
C LEU A 102 12.03 -1.14 -4.09
N ALA A 103 13.00 -0.25 -4.35
CA ALA A 103 14.11 -0.47 -5.27
C ALA A 103 15.30 -1.19 -4.63
N ASP A 104 15.18 -1.66 -3.40
CA ASP A 104 16.19 -2.42 -2.64
C ASP A 104 15.47 -3.55 -1.87
N LEU A 105 15.50 -4.76 -2.42
CA LEU A 105 14.80 -5.89 -1.83
C LEU A 105 15.32 -6.25 -0.43
N ALA A 106 16.60 -6.05 -0.16
CA ALA A 106 17.16 -6.27 1.17
C ALA A 106 16.59 -5.27 2.19
N SER A 107 16.33 -4.02 1.78
CA SER A 107 15.65 -3.01 2.59
C SER A 107 14.21 -3.42 2.92
N VAL A 108 13.46 -3.92 1.92
CA VAL A 108 12.10 -4.44 2.09
C VAL A 108 12.10 -5.64 3.05
N GLN A 109 13.00 -6.62 2.82
CA GLN A 109 13.12 -7.82 3.64
C GLN A 109 13.43 -7.47 5.10
N ALA A 110 14.41 -6.60 5.34
CA ALA A 110 14.81 -6.22 6.68
C ALA A 110 13.68 -5.55 7.47
N TRP A 111 12.89 -4.69 6.81
CA TRP A 111 11.74 -4.06 7.47
C TRP A 111 10.60 -5.05 7.71
N ALA A 112 10.24 -5.85 6.70
CA ALA A 112 9.13 -6.81 6.81
C ALA A 112 9.41 -7.91 7.84
N SER A 113 10.66 -8.38 7.96
CA SER A 113 11.07 -9.33 9.02
C SER A 113 10.83 -8.72 10.40
N ARG A 114 11.31 -7.50 10.65
CA ARG A 114 11.05 -6.82 11.92
C ARG A 114 9.56 -6.66 12.21
N ALA A 115 8.75 -6.28 11.21
CA ALA A 115 7.30 -6.14 11.37
C ALA A 115 6.64 -7.46 11.78
N ARG A 116 7.11 -8.60 11.24
CA ARG A 116 6.66 -9.94 11.62
C ARG A 116 7.11 -10.31 13.04
N ASP A 117 8.38 -10.10 13.37
CA ASP A 117 8.96 -10.43 14.67
C ASP A 117 8.27 -9.69 15.81
N PHE A 118 7.87 -8.43 15.56
CA PHE A 118 7.07 -7.64 16.49
C PHE A 118 5.58 -7.99 16.47
N GLY A 119 5.13 -8.87 15.58
CA GLY A 119 3.73 -9.23 15.44
C GLY A 119 2.86 -8.01 15.11
N LEU A 120 3.30 -7.16 14.13
CA LEU A 120 2.53 -5.99 13.69
C LEU A 120 1.11 -6.44 13.30
N PRO A 121 0.09 -5.99 14.01
CA PRO A 121 -1.27 -6.45 13.75
C PRO A 121 -1.83 -5.75 12.51
N LEU A 122 -1.51 -6.25 11.32
CA LEU A 122 -1.86 -5.63 10.05
C LEU A 122 -3.26 -6.07 9.58
N ASP A 123 -4.12 -5.11 9.26
CA ASP A 123 -5.46 -5.34 8.71
C ASP A 123 -5.59 -4.89 7.26
N VAL A 124 -4.78 -3.90 6.85
CA VAL A 124 -4.83 -3.35 5.48
C VAL A 124 -3.42 -3.11 4.97
N LEU A 125 -3.12 -3.65 3.78
CA LEU A 125 -1.92 -3.34 3.02
C LEU A 125 -2.32 -2.62 1.73
N VAL A 126 -1.86 -1.39 1.53
CA VAL A 126 -2.04 -0.63 0.29
C VAL A 126 -0.71 -0.51 -0.43
N ASN A 127 -0.51 -1.33 -1.46
CA ASN A 127 0.63 -1.29 -2.36
C ASN A 127 0.42 -0.15 -3.38
N ASN A 128 0.69 1.09 -2.94
CA ASN A 128 0.39 2.31 -3.70
C ASN A 128 1.63 2.93 -4.34
N ALA A 129 2.81 2.80 -3.74
CA ALA A 129 4.03 3.40 -4.28
C ALA A 129 4.26 2.98 -5.74
N GLY A 130 4.85 3.88 -6.53
CA GLY A 130 5.17 3.56 -7.90
C GLY A 130 5.97 4.65 -8.60
N VAL A 131 6.45 4.27 -9.79
CA VAL A 131 7.14 5.13 -10.73
C VAL A 131 6.54 4.95 -12.11
N MET A 132 6.63 5.95 -12.98
CA MET A 132 5.99 5.95 -14.30
C MET A 132 6.89 6.57 -15.34
N ALA A 133 6.98 5.90 -16.50
CA ALA A 133 7.69 6.38 -17.68
C ALA A 133 9.09 6.93 -17.38
N CYS A 134 9.84 6.20 -16.53
CA CYS A 134 11.21 6.55 -16.16
C CYS A 134 12.16 6.37 -17.33
N PRO A 135 13.30 7.08 -17.36
CA PRO A 135 14.44 6.67 -18.16
C PRO A 135 14.85 5.21 -17.85
N GLU A 136 15.68 4.64 -18.71
CA GLU A 136 16.26 3.33 -18.45
C GLU A 136 17.12 3.38 -17.19
N LEU A 137 16.61 2.82 -16.11
CA LEU A 137 17.24 2.75 -14.79
C LEU A 137 17.09 1.33 -14.25
N LYS A 138 17.93 0.99 -13.29
CA LYS A 138 17.86 -0.29 -12.56
C LYS A 138 17.68 -0.07 -11.08
N THR A 139 17.03 -1.03 -10.41
CA THR A 139 17.02 -1.12 -8.96
C THR A 139 18.39 -1.52 -8.45
N LYS A 140 18.58 -1.47 -7.13
CA LYS A 140 19.82 -1.96 -6.50
C LYS A 140 20.07 -3.44 -6.77
N ASP A 141 19.00 -4.21 -6.96
CA ASP A 141 19.04 -5.64 -7.26
C ASP A 141 19.20 -5.94 -8.76
N GLY A 142 19.32 -4.90 -9.61
CA GLY A 142 19.55 -5.03 -11.05
C GLY A 142 18.27 -5.16 -11.90
N PHE A 143 17.09 -5.09 -11.32
CA PHE A 143 15.82 -5.13 -12.07
C PHE A 143 15.56 -3.85 -12.86
N GLU A 144 14.81 -3.97 -13.97
CA GLU A 144 14.22 -2.80 -14.62
C GLU A 144 13.44 -1.98 -13.59
N TYR A 145 13.66 -0.68 -13.57
CA TYR A 145 13.28 0.14 -12.42
C TYR A 145 11.76 0.18 -12.18
N GLN A 146 10.95 0.21 -13.25
CA GLN A 146 9.50 0.25 -13.12
C GLN A 146 8.94 -1.10 -12.66
N LEU A 147 9.41 -2.20 -13.26
CA LEU A 147 9.03 -3.55 -12.81
C LEU A 147 9.51 -3.80 -11.39
N GLY A 148 10.74 -3.40 -11.08
CA GLY A 148 11.35 -3.56 -9.75
C GLY A 148 10.56 -2.86 -8.65
N VAL A 149 10.29 -1.56 -8.81
CA VAL A 149 9.58 -0.75 -7.80
C VAL A 149 8.09 -1.07 -7.77
N ASN A 150 7.43 -1.10 -8.95
CA ASN A 150 5.97 -1.22 -9.00
C ASN A 150 5.48 -2.63 -8.65
N HIS A 151 6.29 -3.67 -8.98
CA HIS A 151 5.90 -5.06 -8.82
C HIS A 151 6.81 -5.85 -7.88
N MET A 152 8.11 -6.02 -8.16
CA MET A 152 8.98 -6.93 -7.41
C MET A 152 9.10 -6.57 -5.92
N GLY A 153 9.28 -5.29 -5.61
CA GLY A 153 9.33 -4.80 -4.23
C GLY A 153 8.01 -5.03 -3.48
N HIS A 154 6.87 -4.80 -4.13
CA HIS A 154 5.55 -5.08 -3.55
C HIS A 154 5.23 -6.57 -3.47
N PHE A 155 5.69 -7.36 -4.45
CA PHE A 155 5.59 -8.81 -4.43
C PHE A 155 6.28 -9.39 -3.18
N LEU A 156 7.53 -9.01 -2.95
CA LEU A 156 8.26 -9.42 -1.75
C LEU A 156 7.58 -8.93 -0.48
N LEU A 157 7.27 -7.62 -0.39
CA LEU A 157 6.62 -7.03 0.79
C LEU A 157 5.33 -7.76 1.15
N THR A 158 4.48 -7.99 0.16
CA THR A 158 3.18 -8.65 0.38
C THR A 158 3.36 -10.07 0.88
N ASN A 159 4.18 -10.87 0.20
CA ASN A 159 4.41 -12.27 0.60
C ASN A 159 4.99 -12.38 2.00
N MET A 160 5.94 -11.52 2.37
CA MET A 160 6.50 -11.49 3.73
C MET A 160 5.48 -11.09 4.79
N LEU A 161 4.49 -10.25 4.46
CA LEU A 161 3.48 -9.79 5.41
C LEU A 161 2.21 -10.66 5.43
N LEU A 162 2.06 -11.63 4.52
CA LEU A 162 0.89 -12.52 4.47
C LEU A 162 0.58 -13.18 5.82
N PRO A 163 1.53 -13.70 6.60
CA PRO A 163 1.23 -14.28 7.91
C PRO A 163 0.57 -13.32 8.90
N LEU A 164 0.75 -12.00 8.72
CA LEU A 164 0.10 -10.97 9.52
C LEU A 164 -1.30 -10.62 9.03
N LEU A 165 -1.61 -10.92 7.76
CA LEU A 165 -2.85 -10.58 7.07
C LEU A 165 -3.83 -11.75 7.02
N THR A 166 -3.34 -13.01 6.97
CA THR A 166 -4.18 -14.19 6.72
C THR A 166 -4.79 -14.81 7.99
N ASN A 167 -5.04 -14.00 9.03
CA ASN A 167 -5.73 -14.48 10.21
C ASN A 167 -7.21 -14.75 9.90
N PRO A 168 -7.74 -15.98 10.07
CA PRO A 168 -9.12 -16.33 9.75
C PRO A 168 -10.15 -15.62 10.64
N GLU A 169 -9.76 -15.21 11.85
CA GLU A 169 -10.66 -14.52 12.80
C GLU A 169 -10.80 -13.02 12.48
N ARG A 170 -9.99 -12.49 11.55
CA ARG A 170 -9.93 -11.06 11.30
C ARG A 170 -9.92 -10.76 9.81
N PRO A 171 -10.92 -10.02 9.30
CA PRO A 171 -10.93 -9.60 7.91
C PRO A 171 -9.77 -8.65 7.63
N SER A 172 -9.01 -8.96 6.60
CA SER A 172 -7.92 -8.12 6.12
C SER A 172 -8.04 -7.80 4.64
N ARG A 173 -7.27 -6.82 4.16
CA ARG A 173 -7.37 -6.33 2.79
C ARG A 173 -6.00 -6.00 2.22
N ILE A 174 -5.77 -6.44 0.98
CA ILE A 174 -4.61 -6.08 0.17
C ILE A 174 -5.13 -5.30 -1.05
N VAL A 175 -4.63 -4.08 -1.22
CA VAL A 175 -5.04 -3.18 -2.30
C VAL A 175 -3.83 -2.87 -3.17
N ASN A 176 -3.84 -3.37 -4.42
CA ASN A 176 -2.75 -3.18 -5.37
C ASN A 176 -3.09 -2.05 -6.35
N VAL A 177 -2.34 -0.95 -6.30
CA VAL A 177 -2.54 0.17 -7.20
C VAL A 177 -1.88 -0.12 -8.55
N SER A 178 -2.71 -0.37 -9.56
CA SER A 178 -2.33 -0.52 -10.95
C SER A 178 -2.52 0.81 -11.71
N SER A 179 -2.81 0.76 -12.99
CA SER A 179 -3.05 1.90 -13.88
C SER A 179 -3.88 1.45 -15.07
N ALA A 180 -4.58 2.37 -15.73
CA ALA A 180 -5.16 2.13 -17.06
C ALA A 180 -4.12 1.66 -18.09
N ALA A 181 -2.83 1.96 -17.85
CA ALA A 181 -1.72 1.50 -18.69
C ALA A 181 -1.59 -0.04 -18.79
N HIS A 182 -2.16 -0.81 -17.83
CA HIS A 182 -2.21 -2.27 -17.94
C HIS A 182 -2.98 -2.76 -19.17
N MET A 183 -3.87 -1.93 -19.74
CA MET A 183 -4.67 -2.28 -20.92
C MET A 183 -3.81 -2.44 -22.19
N PHE A 184 -2.69 -1.73 -22.29
CA PHE A 184 -1.70 -1.89 -23.36
C PHE A 184 -0.42 -2.59 -22.89
N GLY A 185 -0.37 -3.01 -21.63
CA GLY A 185 0.71 -3.83 -21.08
C GLY A 185 0.71 -5.22 -21.69
N HIS A 186 1.89 -5.78 -21.82
CA HIS A 186 2.12 -7.17 -22.23
C HIS A 186 3.26 -7.77 -21.42
N MET A 187 3.11 -9.03 -20.98
CA MET A 187 4.15 -9.72 -20.21
C MET A 187 5.17 -10.36 -21.16
N ASN A 188 6.28 -9.67 -21.38
CA ASN A 188 7.38 -10.19 -22.18
C ASN A 188 8.32 -11.05 -21.32
N PHE A 189 8.04 -12.33 -21.20
CA PHE A 189 8.85 -13.23 -20.37
C PHE A 189 10.22 -13.55 -20.98
N ASP A 190 10.42 -13.33 -22.28
CA ASP A 190 11.71 -13.56 -22.93
C ASP A 190 12.68 -12.41 -22.65
N ASP A 191 12.16 -11.22 -22.32
CA ASP A 191 12.91 -10.04 -21.88
C ASP A 191 12.12 -9.24 -20.85
N LEU A 192 11.82 -9.88 -19.72
CA LEU A 192 11.03 -9.29 -18.64
C LEU A 192 11.65 -8.00 -18.07
N GLN A 193 12.98 -7.89 -18.20
CA GLN A 193 13.77 -6.74 -17.73
C GLN A 193 13.96 -5.65 -18.80
N SER A 194 13.35 -5.79 -19.98
CA SER A 194 13.45 -4.83 -21.10
C SER A 194 14.92 -4.47 -21.47
N THR A 195 15.79 -5.48 -21.49
CA THR A 195 17.24 -5.30 -21.70
C THR A 195 17.61 -5.08 -23.15
N GLN A 196 16.80 -5.56 -24.10
CA GLN A 196 17.11 -5.52 -25.52
C GLN A 196 16.66 -4.21 -26.18
N ASN A 197 15.50 -3.67 -25.77
CA ASN A 197 14.93 -2.47 -26.36
C ASN A 197 14.00 -1.80 -25.34
N TYR A 198 14.57 -0.92 -24.52
CA TYR A 198 13.84 -0.21 -23.50
C TYR A 198 12.87 0.82 -24.11
N ASP A 199 11.61 0.72 -23.71
CA ASP A 199 10.60 1.75 -23.93
C ASP A 199 9.87 2.02 -22.61
N ALA A 200 9.93 3.27 -22.16
CA ALA A 200 9.44 3.67 -20.85
C ALA A 200 7.93 3.39 -20.62
N TRP A 201 7.11 3.52 -21.69
CA TRP A 201 5.69 3.26 -21.59
C TRP A 201 5.34 1.78 -21.65
N ARG A 202 6.07 0.99 -22.46
CA ARG A 202 5.92 -0.47 -22.47
C ARG A 202 6.32 -1.06 -21.14
N ALA A 203 7.46 -0.67 -20.57
CA ALA A 203 7.91 -1.10 -19.25
C ALA A 203 6.91 -0.71 -18.17
N TYR A 204 6.36 0.51 -18.21
CA TYR A 204 5.30 0.93 -17.30
C TYR A 204 4.04 0.08 -17.45
N GLY A 205 3.53 -0.10 -18.67
CA GLY A 205 2.35 -0.93 -18.97
C GLY A 205 2.53 -2.35 -18.45
N GLN A 206 3.69 -2.97 -18.73
CA GLN A 206 4.06 -4.30 -18.22
C GLN A 206 4.02 -4.34 -16.69
N SER A 207 4.64 -3.37 -16.00
CA SER A 207 4.67 -3.33 -14.55
C SER A 207 3.27 -3.20 -13.92
N LYS A 208 2.36 -2.48 -14.60
CA LYS A 208 0.98 -2.31 -14.13
C LYS A 208 0.07 -3.49 -14.47
N LEU A 209 0.33 -4.19 -15.57
CA LEU A 209 -0.28 -5.47 -15.86
C LEU A 209 0.17 -6.53 -14.82
N ALA A 210 1.46 -6.53 -14.47
CA ALA A 210 1.98 -7.41 -13.42
C ALA A 210 1.24 -7.25 -12.10
N ASN A 211 0.87 -6.03 -11.70
CA ASN A 211 0.09 -5.78 -10.48
C ASN A 211 -1.33 -6.36 -10.54
N VAL A 212 -1.98 -6.37 -11.71
CA VAL A 212 -3.30 -7.00 -11.90
C VAL A 212 -3.18 -8.52 -11.85
N LEU A 213 -2.22 -9.09 -12.60
CA LEU A 213 -1.95 -10.53 -12.60
C LEU A 213 -1.59 -11.05 -11.20
N PHE A 214 -0.73 -10.33 -10.49
CA PHE A 214 -0.38 -10.62 -9.09
C PHE A 214 -1.61 -10.64 -8.19
N THR A 215 -2.52 -9.69 -8.35
CA THR A 215 -3.78 -9.64 -7.59
C THR A 215 -4.63 -10.89 -7.82
N TYR A 216 -4.79 -11.29 -9.07
CA TYR A 216 -5.62 -12.45 -9.41
C TYR A 216 -4.97 -13.76 -8.96
N GLU A 217 -3.67 -13.90 -9.11
CA GLU A 217 -2.95 -15.09 -8.68
C GLU A 217 -2.89 -15.20 -7.16
N LEU A 218 -2.63 -14.10 -6.46
CA LEU A 218 -2.64 -14.07 -4.99
C LEU A 218 -4.03 -14.44 -4.43
N ALA A 219 -5.11 -13.94 -5.04
CA ALA A 219 -6.46 -14.27 -4.62
C ALA A 219 -6.76 -15.78 -4.66
N LYS A 220 -6.13 -16.51 -5.60
CA LYS A 220 -6.27 -17.97 -5.71
C LYS A 220 -5.38 -18.73 -4.73
N ARG A 221 -4.23 -18.13 -4.38
CA ARG A 221 -3.23 -18.75 -3.51
C ARG A 221 -3.47 -18.51 -2.02
N LEU A 222 -4.35 -17.57 -1.66
CA LEU A 222 -4.66 -17.34 -0.25
C LEU A 222 -5.13 -18.63 0.43
N PRO A 223 -4.71 -18.91 1.68
CA PRO A 223 -5.08 -20.12 2.39
C PRO A 223 -6.60 -20.29 2.46
N PRO A 224 -7.12 -21.53 2.31
CA PRO A 224 -8.53 -21.82 2.52
C PRO A 224 -8.98 -21.34 3.91
N GLY A 225 -10.11 -20.65 3.96
CA GLY A 225 -10.62 -20.07 5.22
C GLY A 225 -9.94 -18.76 5.63
N SER A 226 -8.97 -18.25 4.89
CA SER A 226 -8.44 -16.90 5.08
C SER A 226 -9.54 -15.86 4.86
N ASN A 227 -9.65 -14.91 5.78
CA ASN A 227 -10.59 -13.79 5.68
C ASN A 227 -9.92 -12.56 5.01
N THR A 228 -9.01 -12.82 4.05
CA THR A 228 -8.22 -11.81 3.35
C THR A 228 -8.79 -11.56 1.96
N ALA A 229 -9.12 -10.31 1.66
CA ALA A 229 -9.52 -9.88 0.33
C ALA A 229 -8.36 -9.17 -0.38
N VAL A 230 -8.08 -9.53 -1.63
CA VAL A 230 -7.06 -8.86 -2.45
C VAL A 230 -7.67 -8.34 -3.75
N ASN A 231 -7.54 -7.04 -4.00
CA ASN A 231 -8.08 -6.38 -5.19
C ASN A 231 -7.08 -5.39 -5.78
N SER A 232 -7.23 -5.12 -7.06
CA SER A 232 -6.47 -4.09 -7.77
C SER A 232 -7.39 -2.99 -8.29
N LEU A 233 -6.80 -1.84 -8.58
CA LEU A 233 -7.49 -0.67 -9.09
C LEU A 233 -6.61 0.17 -10.01
N HIS A 234 -7.21 1.08 -10.75
CA HIS A 234 -6.50 2.26 -11.23
C HIS A 234 -7.12 3.56 -10.65
N PRO A 235 -6.27 4.56 -10.33
CA PRO A 235 -6.74 5.78 -9.68
C PRO A 235 -7.30 6.84 -10.64
N GLY A 236 -7.35 6.55 -11.96
CA GLY A 236 -7.54 7.56 -13.00
C GLY A 236 -6.23 8.29 -13.35
N VAL A 237 -6.32 9.33 -14.17
CA VAL A 237 -5.19 10.21 -14.49
C VAL A 237 -5.17 11.33 -13.45
N VAL A 238 -4.23 11.24 -12.52
CA VAL A 238 -4.14 12.14 -11.36
C VAL A 238 -2.88 13.00 -11.46
N ASN A 239 -3.01 14.29 -11.19
CA ASN A 239 -1.87 15.19 -11.12
C ASN A 239 -1.07 14.93 -9.82
N THR A 240 -0.01 14.14 -9.92
CA THR A 240 0.86 13.78 -8.78
C THR A 240 2.33 13.81 -9.21
N GLU A 241 3.23 13.68 -8.25
CA GLU A 241 4.68 13.52 -8.51
C GLU A 241 5.02 12.26 -9.34
N LEU A 242 4.05 11.36 -9.59
CA LEU A 242 4.23 10.19 -10.44
C LEU A 242 4.64 10.59 -11.86
N GLY A 243 4.09 11.71 -12.37
CA GLY A 243 4.40 12.26 -13.68
C GLY A 243 5.70 13.06 -13.80
N ARG A 244 6.59 13.03 -12.80
CA ARG A 244 7.81 13.85 -12.76
C ARG A 244 8.76 13.63 -13.94
N TYR A 245 8.75 12.44 -14.55
CA TYR A 245 9.55 12.14 -15.74
C TYR A 245 8.88 12.52 -17.06
N LEU A 246 7.60 12.92 -17.04
CA LEU A 246 6.85 13.32 -18.24
C LEU A 246 7.06 14.79 -18.60
N LEU A 247 7.49 15.59 -17.66
CA LEU A 247 7.65 17.03 -17.83
C LEU A 247 9.14 17.39 -17.75
N PRO A 248 9.64 18.30 -18.59
CA PRO A 248 10.97 18.82 -18.43
C PRO A 248 11.09 19.50 -17.06
N GLU A 249 12.24 19.36 -16.39
CA GLU A 249 12.50 19.99 -15.08
C GLU A 249 12.24 21.51 -15.08
N LYS A 250 12.49 22.15 -16.24
CA LYS A 250 12.21 23.57 -16.46
C LYS A 250 11.45 23.73 -17.78
N PRO A 251 10.10 23.70 -17.76
CA PRO A 251 9.32 23.92 -18.97
C PRO A 251 9.55 25.33 -19.50
N ALA A 252 9.70 25.47 -20.81
CA ALA A 252 9.77 26.78 -21.45
C ALA A 252 8.44 27.53 -21.26
N TRP A 253 8.49 28.86 -21.17
CA TRP A 253 7.32 29.68 -20.88
C TRP A 253 6.15 29.48 -21.86
N TRP A 254 6.42 29.14 -23.12
CA TRP A 254 5.41 28.85 -24.14
C TRP A 254 4.73 27.47 -23.94
N GLN A 255 5.33 26.56 -23.18
CA GLN A 255 4.74 25.25 -22.84
C GLN A 255 3.74 25.36 -21.68
N LEU A 256 3.81 26.41 -20.86
CA LEU A 256 3.00 26.57 -19.67
C LEU A 256 1.48 26.57 -19.93
N PRO A 257 0.94 27.24 -20.98
CA PRO A 257 -0.49 27.20 -21.29
C PRO A 257 -0.97 25.78 -21.64
N LEU A 258 -0.19 25.04 -22.42
CA LEU A 258 -0.50 23.66 -22.81
C LEU A 258 -0.47 22.73 -21.58
N LEU A 259 0.54 22.86 -20.73
CA LEU A 259 0.66 22.08 -19.50
C LEU A 259 -0.47 22.39 -18.52
N ASN A 260 -0.88 23.65 -18.40
CA ASN A 260 -2.03 24.02 -17.56
C ASN A 260 -3.36 23.51 -18.13
N GLY A 261 -3.52 23.50 -19.45
CA GLY A 261 -4.66 22.88 -20.11
C GLY A 261 -4.73 21.37 -19.84
N LEU A 262 -3.62 20.66 -19.95
CA LEU A 262 -3.55 19.22 -19.64
C LEU A 262 -3.88 18.94 -18.15
N LYS A 263 -3.43 19.79 -17.23
CA LYS A 263 -3.76 19.68 -15.80
C LYS A 263 -5.25 19.80 -15.53
N ALA A 264 -5.99 20.58 -16.31
CA ALA A 264 -7.43 20.76 -16.14
C ALA A 264 -8.24 19.46 -16.40
N PHE A 265 -7.68 18.50 -17.14
CA PHE A 265 -8.29 17.18 -17.40
C PHE A 265 -7.83 16.09 -16.44
N THR A 266 -6.97 16.40 -15.47
CA THR A 266 -6.53 15.44 -14.49
C THR A 266 -7.41 15.50 -13.22
N LEU A 267 -7.58 14.34 -12.59
CA LEU A 267 -8.28 14.23 -11.32
C LEU A 267 -7.46 14.88 -10.19
N SER A 268 -8.15 15.37 -9.16
CA SER A 268 -7.47 15.75 -7.92
C SER A 268 -6.91 14.52 -7.20
N PRO A 269 -5.91 14.68 -6.32
CA PRO A 269 -5.41 13.57 -5.49
C PRO A 269 -6.50 12.90 -4.65
N GLU A 270 -7.50 13.64 -4.18
CA GLU A 270 -8.64 13.14 -3.42
C GLU A 270 -9.54 12.23 -4.28
N GLN A 271 -9.83 12.66 -5.50
CA GLN A 271 -10.59 11.86 -6.47
C GLN A 271 -9.81 10.58 -6.85
N GLY A 272 -8.50 10.69 -7.06
CA GLY A 272 -7.64 9.55 -7.35
C GLY A 272 -7.53 8.56 -6.20
N ALA A 273 -7.57 9.03 -4.95
CA ALA A 273 -7.51 8.17 -3.77
C ALA A 273 -8.83 7.46 -3.46
N ALA A 274 -9.95 7.92 -4.02
CA ALA A 274 -11.28 7.44 -3.64
C ALA A 274 -11.43 5.92 -3.73
N THR A 275 -10.97 5.30 -4.83
CA THR A 275 -11.07 3.85 -5.03
C THR A 275 -10.13 3.08 -4.08
N SER A 276 -8.92 3.60 -3.79
CA SER A 276 -8.01 3.01 -2.81
C SER A 276 -8.61 3.04 -1.40
N ILE A 277 -9.22 4.15 -1.01
CA ILE A 277 -9.91 4.31 0.28
C ILE A 277 -11.12 3.37 0.38
N TYR A 278 -11.91 3.28 -0.69
CA TYR A 278 -13.06 2.40 -0.78
C TYR A 278 -12.65 0.93 -0.58
N LEU A 279 -11.67 0.43 -1.32
CA LEU A 279 -11.18 -0.94 -1.20
C LEU A 279 -10.53 -1.20 0.17
N ALA A 280 -9.85 -0.23 0.73
CA ALA A 280 -9.20 -0.35 2.04
C ALA A 280 -10.18 -0.35 3.21
N SER A 281 -11.35 0.31 3.10
CA SER A 281 -12.16 0.61 4.29
C SER A 281 -13.67 0.44 4.16
N SER A 282 -14.24 0.33 2.93
CA SER A 282 -15.70 0.19 2.79
C SER A 282 -16.20 -1.20 3.22
N PRO A 283 -17.28 -1.29 3.99
CA PRO A 283 -17.92 -2.57 4.28
C PRO A 283 -18.52 -3.24 3.05
N GLU A 284 -18.87 -2.48 1.99
CA GLU A 284 -19.48 -3.00 0.77
C GLU A 284 -18.58 -3.96 -0.02
N VAL A 285 -17.27 -3.93 0.21
CA VAL A 285 -16.29 -4.82 -0.44
C VAL A 285 -15.69 -5.85 0.52
N GLU A 286 -16.32 -6.06 1.66
CA GLU A 286 -15.91 -7.14 2.56
C GLU A 286 -16.13 -8.49 1.88
N GLY A 287 -15.11 -9.36 1.89
CA GLY A 287 -15.12 -10.64 1.19
C GLY A 287 -15.01 -10.56 -0.34
N VAL A 288 -15.05 -9.38 -0.94
CA VAL A 288 -14.83 -9.21 -2.38
C VAL A 288 -13.35 -9.31 -2.69
N SER A 289 -12.93 -10.34 -3.42
CA SER A 289 -11.53 -10.62 -3.74
C SER A 289 -11.33 -10.94 -5.22
N GLY A 290 -10.11 -10.72 -5.74
CA GLY A 290 -9.74 -11.06 -7.11
C GLY A 290 -10.47 -10.20 -8.15
N LYS A 291 -10.68 -8.92 -7.88
CA LYS A 291 -11.34 -7.99 -8.80
C LYS A 291 -10.46 -6.78 -9.12
N TYR A 292 -10.78 -6.18 -10.27
CA TYR A 292 -10.17 -4.91 -10.70
C TYR A 292 -11.23 -3.81 -10.64
N PHE A 293 -10.85 -2.63 -10.13
CA PHE A 293 -11.77 -1.54 -9.84
C PHE A 293 -11.41 -0.22 -10.54
N ASP A 294 -12.43 0.51 -10.95
CA ASP A 294 -12.40 1.92 -11.32
C ASP A 294 -13.57 2.65 -10.66
N LYS A 295 -13.34 3.85 -10.13
CA LYS A 295 -14.40 4.70 -9.52
C LYS A 295 -15.28 3.94 -8.54
N CYS A 296 -14.66 3.17 -7.66
CA CYS A 296 -15.30 2.33 -6.63
C CYS A 296 -16.21 1.22 -7.19
N LYS A 297 -16.08 0.84 -8.46
CA LYS A 297 -16.87 -0.21 -9.09
C LYS A 297 -15.96 -1.27 -9.70
N PRO A 298 -16.30 -2.56 -9.60
CA PRO A 298 -15.58 -3.59 -10.31
C PRO A 298 -15.80 -3.43 -11.82
N ILE A 299 -14.71 -3.49 -12.58
CA ILE A 299 -14.71 -3.41 -14.04
C ILE A 299 -13.84 -4.51 -14.63
N VAL A 300 -13.95 -4.71 -15.94
CA VAL A 300 -13.12 -5.66 -16.69
C VAL A 300 -11.72 -5.07 -16.88
N SER A 301 -10.69 -5.85 -16.57
CA SER A 301 -9.28 -5.54 -16.85
C SER A 301 -8.86 -6.03 -18.24
N SER A 302 -7.57 -5.90 -18.61
CA SER A 302 -7.08 -6.36 -19.90
C SER A 302 -7.29 -7.87 -20.10
N LYS A 303 -7.46 -8.30 -21.37
CA LYS A 303 -7.67 -9.72 -21.70
C LYS A 303 -6.56 -10.62 -21.16
N GLU A 304 -5.31 -10.20 -21.27
CA GLU A 304 -4.14 -10.96 -20.81
C GLU A 304 -4.14 -11.17 -19.30
N SER A 305 -4.68 -10.23 -18.53
CA SER A 305 -4.74 -10.33 -17.07
C SER A 305 -5.60 -11.51 -16.57
N TYR A 306 -6.50 -12.03 -17.39
CA TYR A 306 -7.33 -13.21 -17.07
C TYR A 306 -6.71 -14.53 -17.46
N ASP A 307 -5.53 -14.52 -18.12
CA ASP A 307 -4.87 -15.79 -18.47
C ASP A 307 -4.18 -16.38 -17.22
N PRO A 308 -4.67 -17.52 -16.71
CA PRO A 308 -4.12 -18.11 -15.49
C PRO A 308 -2.68 -18.65 -15.68
N LYS A 309 -2.29 -18.98 -16.93
CA LYS A 309 -0.92 -19.42 -17.23
C LYS A 309 0.06 -18.26 -17.16
N VAL A 310 -0.35 -17.08 -17.67
CA VAL A 310 0.45 -15.86 -17.58
C VAL A 310 0.60 -15.42 -16.12
N ALA A 311 -0.48 -15.47 -15.34
CA ALA A 311 -0.46 -15.12 -13.93
C ALA A 311 0.46 -16.05 -13.11
N ALA A 312 0.34 -17.37 -13.31
CA ALA A 312 1.19 -18.34 -12.64
C ALA A 312 2.66 -18.24 -13.08
N LYS A 313 2.93 -18.00 -14.39
CA LYS A 313 4.29 -17.78 -14.89
C LYS A 313 4.91 -16.54 -14.27
N LEU A 314 4.17 -15.40 -14.20
CA LEU A 314 4.65 -14.20 -13.56
C LEU A 314 4.98 -14.44 -12.07
N TRP A 315 4.10 -15.11 -11.35
CA TRP A 315 4.34 -15.46 -9.95
C TRP A 315 5.65 -16.21 -9.76
N ASN A 316 5.84 -17.29 -10.52
CA ASN A 316 7.02 -18.15 -10.41
C ASN A 316 8.29 -17.37 -10.80
N SER A 317 8.26 -16.64 -11.93
CA SER A 317 9.41 -15.80 -12.34
C SER A 317 9.73 -14.72 -11.32
N SER A 318 8.70 -14.10 -10.70
CA SER A 318 8.92 -13.11 -9.64
C SER A 318 9.56 -13.74 -8.41
N ALA A 319 9.10 -14.93 -8.01
CA ALA A 319 9.66 -15.65 -6.87
C ALA A 319 11.12 -16.04 -7.11
N GLU A 320 11.43 -16.62 -8.28
CA GLU A 320 12.79 -17.00 -8.67
C GLU A 320 13.75 -15.79 -8.72
N LEU A 321 13.31 -14.66 -9.29
CA LEU A 321 14.11 -13.46 -9.39
C LEU A 321 14.38 -12.82 -8.01
N VAL A 322 13.37 -12.79 -7.14
CA VAL A 322 13.51 -12.27 -5.77
C VAL A 322 14.41 -13.19 -4.93
N GLU A 323 14.24 -14.52 -5.05
CA GLU A 323 15.08 -15.51 -4.37
C GLU A 323 16.55 -15.38 -4.83
N GLY A 324 16.76 -15.25 -6.13
CA GLY A 324 18.11 -15.06 -6.69
C GLY A 324 18.78 -13.78 -6.21
N ALA A 325 18.04 -12.67 -6.13
CA ALA A 325 18.55 -11.39 -5.69
C ALA A 325 18.89 -11.36 -4.18
N LEU A 326 18.18 -12.12 -3.35
CA LEU A 326 18.38 -12.16 -1.90
C LEU A 326 19.27 -13.32 -1.43
N GLY A 327 19.83 -14.13 -2.33
CA GLY A 327 20.84 -15.15 -2.00
C GLY A 327 20.29 -16.46 -1.43
N GLY A 328 19.07 -16.89 -1.80
CA GLY A 328 18.62 -18.27 -1.64
C GLY A 328 17.64 -18.53 -0.49
N ALA A 329 17.78 -19.66 0.22
CA ALA A 329 16.80 -20.37 1.03
C ALA A 329 15.93 -19.59 2.04
N ALA A 330 16.37 -18.44 2.52
CA ALA A 330 15.64 -17.65 3.52
C ALA A 330 14.33 -17.02 2.99
N VAL A 331 14.12 -16.99 1.68
CA VAL A 331 12.95 -16.36 1.05
C VAL A 331 11.97 -17.41 0.51
N LYS A 332 12.45 -18.62 0.22
CA LYS A 332 11.64 -19.70 -0.36
C LYS A 332 10.47 -20.10 0.55
N ASP A 333 10.73 -20.24 1.84
CA ASP A 333 9.70 -20.57 2.84
C ASP A 333 8.69 -19.45 3.09
N LEU A 334 9.04 -18.21 2.71
CA LEU A 334 8.18 -17.04 2.87
C LEU A 334 7.23 -16.81 1.68
N MET A 335 7.48 -17.48 0.54
CA MET A 335 6.70 -17.33 -0.69
C MET A 335 5.84 -18.56 -1.02
N THR A 336 5.87 -19.57 -0.17
CA THR A 336 4.99 -20.75 -0.29
C THR A 336 3.62 -20.45 0.31
N VAL A 337 2.78 -19.73 -0.47
CA VAL A 337 1.34 -19.64 -0.24
C VAL A 337 0.63 -20.36 -1.37
#